data_f331b297567b5f5e2ab7453728c6e6c3
#
_entry.id   f331b297567b5f5e2ab7453728c6e6c3
#
_cell.length_a   1.000
_cell.length_b   1.000
_cell.length_c   1.000
_cell.angle_alpha   90.00
_cell.angle_beta   90.00
_cell.angle_gamma   90.00
#
_symmetry.space_group_name_H-M   'P 1'
#
loop_
_entity.id
_entity.type
_entity.pdbx_description
1 polymer ?
#
loop_
_entity_poly.entity_id
_entity_poly.type
_entity_poly.pdbx_seq_one_letter_code
_entity_poly.pdbx_strand_id
1 'polypeptide(L)'
;MSSPSWLPGHVESLDIPACTTARYDCPVCEGKNTFSVTDDGHQRKWYCFHADCNVKGYTGVTLTKEYAKRAFRTPSKTSQDVDTKPTEFVVPDTFVSVGRSLDAELYLRKYGAYDAYLSGNADIQWDFKRGRFVFMVRHKGKIVDAAGRLVHGVGPKWYRYGNSRHPFSCGESDSAFVVEDCVSACAVSPNATGVALLGTNLLQEHIDFLSTFKRVFVALDKDATDKAIDMVRTLSTRVSTKLTVLHTDLKNMEKEERNDFIRSQLNR
;
A
#
# COMPACT_ATOMS: atom_id res chain seq x y z
N MET A 1 22.89 8.07 15.09
CA MET A 1 23.96 7.12 15.48
C MET A 1 24.33 6.32 14.24
N SER A 2 25.63 6.16 13.94
CA SER A 2 26.08 5.27 12.85
C SER A 2 25.80 3.82 13.23
N SER A 3 25.46 2.99 12.24
CA SER A 3 25.24 1.56 12.46
C SER A 3 26.50 0.91 13.06
N PRO A 4 26.35 0.01 14.05
CA PRO A 4 27.49 -0.71 14.63
C PRO A 4 28.27 -1.48 13.56
N SER A 5 29.60 -1.53 13.69
CA SER A 5 30.48 -2.18 12.71
C SER A 5 30.25 -3.69 12.52
N TRP A 6 29.70 -4.36 13.52
CA TRP A 6 29.39 -5.80 13.48
C TRP A 6 28.05 -6.10 12.75
N LEU A 7 27.18 -5.10 12.56
CA LEU A 7 25.82 -5.30 12.05
C LEU A 7 25.75 -5.83 10.60
N PRO A 8 26.62 -5.39 9.67
CA PRO A 8 26.67 -5.99 8.33
C PRO A 8 26.88 -7.50 8.36
N GLY A 9 27.87 -7.98 9.14
CA GLY A 9 28.15 -9.42 9.29
C GLY A 9 26.97 -10.19 9.90
N HIS A 10 26.27 -9.59 10.87
CA HIS A 10 25.05 -10.18 11.41
C HIS A 10 23.95 -10.30 10.33
N VAL A 11 23.73 -9.27 9.52
CA VAL A 11 22.74 -9.29 8.43
C VAL A 11 23.10 -10.31 7.35
N GLU A 12 24.39 -10.49 7.05
CA GLU A 12 24.86 -11.50 6.10
C GLU A 12 24.56 -12.93 6.59
N SER A 13 24.64 -13.16 7.90
CA SER A 13 24.36 -14.50 8.51
C SER A 13 22.89 -14.87 8.54
N LEU A 14 21.96 -13.91 8.35
CA LEU A 14 20.54 -14.18 8.37
C LEU A 14 20.11 -15.05 7.17
N ASP A 15 19.25 -16.04 7.43
CA ASP A 15 18.69 -16.89 6.37
C ASP A 15 17.47 -16.21 5.73
N ILE A 16 17.75 -15.37 4.73
CA ILE A 16 16.72 -14.62 3.98
C ILE A 16 16.76 -15.09 2.53
N PRO A 17 15.63 -15.52 1.95
CA PRO A 17 15.55 -15.82 0.53
C PRO A 17 15.87 -14.60 -0.32
N ALA A 18 16.51 -14.79 -1.47
CA ALA A 18 16.80 -13.72 -2.41
C ALA A 18 15.50 -13.05 -2.88
N CYS A 19 15.55 -11.74 -3.13
CA CYS A 19 14.42 -10.93 -3.57
C CYS A 19 13.23 -10.91 -2.58
N THR A 20 13.52 -11.07 -1.29
CA THR A 20 12.51 -11.02 -0.23
C THR A 20 12.85 -10.02 0.87
N THR A 21 11.84 -9.69 1.67
CA THR A 21 11.97 -8.88 2.88
C THR A 21 11.51 -9.68 4.09
N ALA A 22 12.32 -9.71 5.14
CA ALA A 22 11.99 -10.33 6.41
C ALA A 22 12.07 -9.31 7.56
N ARG A 23 11.36 -9.54 8.64
CA ARG A 23 11.40 -8.72 9.85
C ARG A 23 11.89 -9.54 11.04
N TYR A 24 12.67 -8.90 11.87
CA TYR A 24 13.32 -9.46 13.05
C TYR A 24 13.20 -8.51 14.24
N ASP A 25 13.48 -8.99 15.41
CA ASP A 25 13.76 -8.14 16.56
C ASP A 25 15.08 -7.38 16.29
N CYS A 26 15.11 -6.11 16.63
CA CYS A 26 16.29 -5.30 16.32
C CYS A 26 17.46 -5.72 17.20
N PRO A 27 18.62 -6.10 16.64
CA PRO A 27 19.76 -6.54 17.43
C PRO A 27 20.49 -5.38 18.13
N VAL A 28 20.04 -4.13 17.89
CA VAL A 28 20.68 -2.93 18.47
C VAL A 28 19.81 -2.32 19.58
N CYS A 29 18.50 -2.23 19.39
CA CYS A 29 17.59 -1.63 20.37
C CYS A 29 16.60 -2.63 20.98
N GLU A 30 16.70 -3.92 20.61
CA GLU A 30 15.85 -5.01 21.10
C GLU A 30 14.34 -4.82 20.81
N GLY A 31 14.00 -3.83 19.97
CA GLY A 31 12.63 -3.59 19.56
C GLY A 31 12.05 -4.79 18.81
N LYS A 32 10.94 -5.36 19.30
CA LYS A 32 10.32 -6.56 18.73
C LYS A 32 9.76 -6.29 17.35
N ASN A 33 10.17 -7.11 16.36
CA ASN A 33 9.69 -7.06 14.97
C ASN A 33 9.88 -5.68 14.29
N THR A 34 10.88 -4.91 14.72
CA THR A 34 11.15 -3.56 14.20
C THR A 34 12.28 -3.50 13.18
N PHE A 35 13.06 -4.54 13.04
CA PHE A 35 14.21 -4.60 12.16
C PHE A 35 13.86 -5.30 10.85
N SER A 36 13.78 -4.53 9.77
CA SER A 36 13.49 -5.04 8.43
C SER A 36 14.78 -5.25 7.65
N VAL A 37 14.93 -6.40 7.05
CA VAL A 37 16.03 -6.72 6.13
C VAL A 37 15.47 -7.15 4.80
N THR A 38 15.90 -6.48 3.73
CA THR A 38 15.52 -6.78 2.34
C THR A 38 16.74 -7.28 1.59
N ASP A 39 16.64 -8.43 0.99
CA ASP A 39 17.62 -8.96 0.03
C ASP A 39 17.08 -8.69 -1.39
N ASP A 40 17.79 -7.89 -2.19
CA ASP A 40 17.39 -7.55 -3.57
C ASP A 40 18.13 -8.39 -4.64
N GLY A 41 18.88 -9.40 -4.19
CA GLY A 41 19.66 -10.28 -5.06
C GLY A 41 21.09 -9.76 -5.31
N HIS A 42 21.40 -8.51 -5.04
CA HIS A 42 22.72 -7.88 -5.18
C HIS A 42 23.24 -7.38 -3.85
N GLN A 43 22.35 -6.91 -2.99
CA GLN A 43 22.67 -6.37 -1.68
C GLN A 43 21.57 -6.64 -0.67
N ARG A 44 21.95 -6.65 0.60
CA ARG A 44 20.99 -6.67 1.72
C ARG A 44 20.92 -5.28 2.31
N LYS A 45 19.71 -4.74 2.39
CA LYS A 45 19.40 -3.44 3.00
C LYS A 45 18.65 -3.68 4.29
N TRP A 46 18.97 -2.92 5.33
CA TRP A 46 18.23 -2.99 6.60
C TRP A 46 17.85 -1.63 7.13
N TYR A 47 16.77 -1.63 7.89
CA TYR A 47 16.24 -0.47 8.57
C TYR A 47 15.49 -0.89 9.84
N CYS A 48 15.72 -0.17 10.96
CA CYS A 48 14.94 -0.32 12.17
C CYS A 48 13.84 0.75 12.23
N PHE A 49 12.60 0.32 12.39
CA PHE A 49 11.43 1.21 12.48
C PHE A 49 11.16 1.70 13.92
N HIS A 50 11.96 1.33 14.90
CA HIS A 50 11.85 1.86 16.26
C HIS A 50 12.26 3.32 16.29
N ALA A 51 11.42 4.19 16.90
CA ALA A 51 11.53 5.65 16.81
C ALA A 51 12.92 6.20 17.20
N ASP A 52 13.55 5.60 18.20
CA ASP A 52 14.83 6.10 18.75
C ASP A 52 16.06 5.35 18.23
N CYS A 53 15.87 4.32 17.37
CA CYS A 53 16.99 3.47 16.94
C CYS A 53 17.70 3.99 15.70
N ASN A 54 17.00 4.40 14.67
CA ASN A 54 17.50 4.92 13.38
C ASN A 54 18.61 4.09 12.71
N VAL A 55 18.80 2.82 13.11
CA VAL A 55 19.81 1.93 12.54
C VAL A 55 19.37 1.55 11.13
N LYS A 56 20.25 1.82 10.16
CA LYS A 56 20.04 1.50 8.73
C LYS A 56 21.38 1.27 8.04
N GLY A 57 21.36 0.53 6.96
CA GLY A 57 22.56 0.28 6.17
C GLY A 57 22.31 -0.71 5.04
N TYR A 58 23.40 -1.08 4.40
CA TYR A 58 23.41 -2.11 3.37
C TYR A 58 24.73 -2.87 3.38
N THR A 59 24.73 -4.11 2.87
CA THR A 59 25.93 -4.91 2.60
C THR A 59 25.76 -5.61 1.26
N GLY A 60 26.86 -5.80 0.53
CA GLY A 60 26.86 -6.57 -0.71
C GLY A 60 26.57 -8.06 -0.44
N VAL A 61 25.88 -8.71 -1.35
CA VAL A 61 25.70 -10.17 -1.30
C VAL A 61 26.81 -10.84 -2.07
N THR A 62 27.61 -11.68 -1.39
CA THR A 62 28.60 -12.51 -2.08
C THR A 62 27.88 -13.64 -2.82
N LEU A 63 27.96 -13.63 -4.16
CA LEU A 63 27.36 -14.67 -5.01
C LEU A 63 28.11 -15.99 -4.84
N THR A 64 27.77 -16.73 -3.81
CA THR A 64 28.26 -18.11 -3.61
C THR A 64 27.36 -19.12 -4.32
N LYS A 65 27.88 -20.35 -4.57
CA LYS A 65 27.05 -21.45 -5.09
C LYS A 65 25.87 -21.77 -4.17
N GLU A 66 26.04 -21.59 -2.87
CA GLU A 66 25.01 -21.74 -1.85
C GLU A 66 23.95 -20.62 -1.96
N TYR A 67 24.39 -19.39 -2.15
CA TYR A 67 23.46 -18.27 -2.38
C TYR A 67 22.65 -18.46 -3.68
N ALA A 68 23.31 -18.84 -4.78
CA ALA A 68 22.63 -19.15 -6.03
C ALA A 68 21.60 -20.29 -5.87
N LYS A 69 21.96 -21.35 -5.18
CA LYS A 69 21.00 -22.43 -4.85
C LYS A 69 19.83 -21.96 -3.99
N ARG A 70 20.03 -20.99 -3.09
CA ARG A 70 18.95 -20.38 -2.30
C ARG A 70 18.10 -19.42 -3.13
N ALA A 71 18.70 -18.61 -3.99
CA ALA A 71 18.01 -17.69 -4.88
C ALA A 71 17.10 -18.42 -5.90
N PHE A 72 17.53 -19.60 -6.39
CA PHE A 72 16.77 -20.44 -7.31
C PHE A 72 15.94 -21.52 -6.62
N ARG A 73 16.00 -21.66 -5.31
CA ARG A 73 14.95 -22.36 -4.60
C ARG A 73 13.69 -21.51 -4.78
N THR A 74 12.77 -22.00 -5.59
CA THR A 74 11.35 -21.64 -5.47
C THR A 74 11.08 -21.61 -3.97
N PRO A 75 10.54 -20.52 -3.39
CA PRO A 75 10.27 -20.50 -1.97
C PRO A 75 9.40 -21.72 -1.67
N SER A 76 10.04 -22.80 -1.19
CA SER A 76 9.31 -23.83 -0.52
C SER A 76 8.68 -23.10 0.66
N LYS A 77 7.36 -23.00 0.65
CA LYS A 77 6.46 -22.50 1.68
C LYS A 77 6.99 -22.81 3.09
N THR A 78 7.91 -21.99 3.59
CA THR A 78 8.46 -22.07 4.95
C THR A 78 8.88 -20.69 5.45
N SER A 79 8.23 -19.65 5.03
CA SER A 79 7.69 -18.68 5.95
C SER A 79 6.36 -19.29 6.36
N GLN A 80 6.11 -19.42 7.63
CA GLN A 80 4.82 -19.81 8.16
C GLN A 80 3.71 -19.11 7.36
N ASP A 81 3.32 -19.69 6.20
CA ASP A 81 1.94 -19.80 5.85
C ASP A 81 1.39 -20.67 7.00
N VAL A 82 1.18 -20.03 8.15
CA VAL A 82 0.06 -20.40 8.95
C VAL A 82 -1.04 -20.40 7.90
N ASP A 83 -1.55 -21.60 7.55
CA ASP A 83 -2.86 -21.80 6.96
C ASP A 83 -3.87 -21.17 7.96
N THR A 84 -3.77 -19.86 8.13
CA THR A 84 -4.89 -19.06 8.56
C THR A 84 -5.78 -19.10 7.33
N LYS A 85 -6.76 -20.05 7.30
CA LYS A 85 -8.05 -19.80 6.66
C LYS A 85 -8.24 -18.30 6.76
N PRO A 86 -8.51 -17.55 5.64
CA PRO A 86 -8.69 -16.13 5.71
C PRO A 86 -9.63 -15.87 6.86
N THR A 87 -9.10 -15.41 7.97
CA THR A 87 -9.88 -15.10 9.16
C THR A 87 -10.81 -14.01 8.67
N GLU A 88 -12.10 -14.30 8.68
CA GLU A 88 -13.12 -13.36 8.21
C GLU A 88 -12.86 -12.04 8.93
N PHE A 89 -12.68 -10.95 8.17
CA PHE A 89 -12.39 -9.66 8.77
C PHE A 89 -13.62 -9.23 9.59
N VAL A 90 -13.44 -9.16 10.90
CA VAL A 90 -14.49 -8.71 11.81
C VAL A 90 -14.39 -7.19 11.93
N VAL A 91 -15.45 -6.49 11.51
CA VAL A 91 -15.53 -5.03 11.62
C VAL A 91 -15.58 -4.65 13.10
N PRO A 92 -14.63 -3.83 13.60
CA PRO A 92 -14.64 -3.40 15.01
C PRO A 92 -15.89 -2.59 15.37
N ASP A 93 -16.43 -2.80 16.57
CA ASP A 93 -17.59 -2.06 17.10
C ASP A 93 -17.34 -0.54 17.24
N THR A 94 -16.07 -0.14 17.20
CA THR A 94 -15.65 1.27 17.24
C THR A 94 -15.85 2.00 15.91
N PHE A 95 -16.21 1.27 14.85
CA PHE A 95 -16.50 1.86 13.54
C PHE A 95 -17.95 2.33 13.50
N VAL A 96 -18.12 3.61 13.24
CA VAL A 96 -19.43 4.26 13.17
C VAL A 96 -19.53 5.10 11.89
N SER A 97 -20.75 5.59 11.58
CA SER A 97 -20.93 6.50 10.44
C SER A 97 -20.05 7.75 10.56
N VAL A 98 -19.46 8.19 9.44
CA VAL A 98 -18.66 9.43 9.33
C VAL A 98 -19.41 10.65 9.87
N GLY A 99 -20.73 10.76 9.66
CA GLY A 99 -21.55 11.86 10.14
C GLY A 99 -21.59 12.02 11.68
N ARG A 100 -21.00 11.09 12.44
CA ARG A 100 -20.79 11.25 13.89
C ARG A 100 -19.55 12.05 14.26
N SER A 101 -18.74 12.49 13.29
CA SER A 101 -17.54 13.31 13.50
C SER A 101 -17.49 14.42 12.46
N LEU A 102 -17.72 15.66 12.90
CA LEU A 102 -17.62 16.85 12.04
C LEU A 102 -16.23 16.95 11.40
N ASP A 103 -15.18 16.70 12.15
CA ASP A 103 -13.81 16.80 11.65
C ASP A 103 -13.53 15.75 10.56
N ALA A 104 -14.06 14.54 10.70
CA ALA A 104 -13.96 13.51 9.67
C ALA A 104 -14.71 13.93 8.40
N GLU A 105 -15.92 14.47 8.54
CA GLU A 105 -16.69 14.96 7.40
C GLU A 105 -15.98 16.11 6.68
N LEU A 106 -15.50 17.12 7.42
CA LEU A 106 -14.78 18.29 6.85
C LEU A 106 -13.51 17.85 6.11
N TYR A 107 -12.79 16.86 6.66
CA TYR A 107 -11.61 16.32 5.99
C TYR A 107 -11.97 15.64 4.67
N LEU A 108 -12.98 14.77 4.65
CA LEU A 108 -13.40 14.09 3.42
C LEU A 108 -13.88 15.08 2.36
N ARG A 109 -14.57 16.14 2.76
CA ARG A 109 -14.98 17.24 1.85
C ARG A 109 -13.78 17.95 1.27
N LYS A 110 -12.81 18.34 2.12
CA LYS A 110 -11.59 19.04 1.72
C LYS A 110 -10.80 18.28 0.65
N TYR A 111 -10.72 16.95 0.75
CA TYR A 111 -9.90 16.13 -0.14
C TYR A 111 -10.71 15.38 -1.20
N GLY A 112 -11.96 15.74 -1.43
CA GLY A 112 -12.79 15.21 -2.52
C GLY A 112 -13.27 13.77 -2.34
N ALA A 113 -13.17 13.22 -1.12
CA ALA A 113 -13.63 11.86 -0.82
C ALA A 113 -15.09 11.79 -0.33
N TYR A 114 -15.70 12.94 0.03
CA TYR A 114 -17.04 12.98 0.57
C TYR A 114 -18.12 12.61 -0.44
N ASP A 115 -17.95 13.02 -1.70
CA ASP A 115 -18.89 12.67 -2.77
C ASP A 115 -18.92 11.15 -3.02
N ALA A 116 -17.74 10.49 -2.96
CA ALA A 116 -17.65 9.04 -3.06
C ALA A 116 -18.32 8.31 -1.89
N TYR A 117 -18.24 8.87 -0.68
CA TYR A 117 -18.96 8.38 0.49
C TYR A 117 -20.47 8.54 0.33
N LEU A 118 -20.96 9.71 -0.06
CA LEU A 118 -22.41 9.99 -0.20
C LEU A 118 -23.07 9.16 -1.32
N SER A 119 -22.35 8.96 -2.43
CA SER A 119 -22.84 8.14 -3.55
C SER A 119 -22.81 6.64 -3.29
N GLY A 120 -22.18 6.20 -2.19
CA GLY A 120 -21.99 4.78 -1.90
C GLY A 120 -20.85 4.13 -2.69
N ASN A 121 -20.09 4.89 -3.49
CA ASN A 121 -18.94 4.39 -4.24
C ASN A 121 -17.78 3.98 -3.35
N ALA A 122 -17.72 4.54 -2.13
CA ALA A 122 -16.74 4.16 -1.10
C ALA A 122 -17.46 3.89 0.23
N ASP A 123 -17.15 2.73 0.84
CA ASP A 123 -17.58 2.42 2.19
C ASP A 123 -16.57 3.01 3.17
N ILE A 124 -16.93 4.14 3.78
CA ILE A 124 -16.07 4.88 4.71
C ILE A 124 -16.74 4.99 6.05
N GLN A 125 -16.03 4.66 7.13
CA GLN A 125 -16.50 4.73 8.50
C GLN A 125 -15.56 5.58 9.36
N TRP A 126 -15.99 5.89 10.59
CA TRP A 126 -15.22 6.61 11.57
C TRP A 126 -14.88 5.69 12.76
N ASP A 127 -13.58 5.43 13.00
CA ASP A 127 -13.12 4.80 14.24
C ASP A 127 -12.97 5.88 15.32
N PHE A 128 -13.99 6.03 16.16
CA PHE A 128 -14.00 7.05 17.21
C PHE A 128 -12.94 6.81 18.28
N LYS A 129 -12.55 5.56 18.51
CA LYS A 129 -11.54 5.21 19.51
C LYS A 129 -10.12 5.61 19.09
N ARG A 130 -9.82 5.50 17.77
CA ARG A 130 -8.50 5.81 17.23
C ARG A 130 -8.41 7.14 16.49
N GLY A 131 -9.51 7.89 16.39
CA GLY A 131 -9.54 9.16 15.67
C GLY A 131 -9.19 9.02 14.18
N ARG A 132 -9.73 7.96 13.53
CA ARG A 132 -9.43 7.65 12.13
C ARG A 132 -10.70 7.51 11.32
N PHE A 133 -10.71 8.01 10.09
CA PHE A 133 -11.66 7.46 9.14
C PHE A 133 -11.06 6.25 8.46
N VAL A 134 -11.95 5.31 8.18
CA VAL A 134 -11.61 3.94 7.81
C VAL A 134 -12.25 3.62 6.48
N PHE A 135 -11.41 3.28 5.52
CA PHE A 135 -11.80 2.85 4.18
C PHE A 135 -11.93 1.34 4.20
N MET A 136 -13.13 0.82 3.95
CA MET A 136 -13.43 -0.62 3.98
C MET A 136 -12.97 -1.25 2.67
N VAL A 137 -12.13 -2.28 2.77
CA VAL A 137 -11.63 -3.03 1.61
C VAL A 137 -12.59 -4.18 1.31
N ARG A 138 -13.11 -4.22 0.09
CA ARG A 138 -14.05 -5.26 -0.33
C ARG A 138 -13.45 -6.17 -1.39
N HIS A 139 -13.76 -7.44 -1.30
CA HIS A 139 -13.48 -8.44 -2.33
C HIS A 139 -14.69 -9.35 -2.51
N LYS A 140 -15.19 -9.46 -3.73
CA LYS A 140 -16.40 -10.26 -4.07
C LYS A 140 -17.59 -9.95 -3.15
N GLY A 141 -17.84 -8.65 -2.90
CA GLY A 141 -18.93 -8.15 -2.06
C GLY A 141 -18.72 -8.25 -0.54
N LYS A 142 -17.68 -8.96 -0.07
CA LYS A 142 -17.38 -9.10 1.36
C LYS A 142 -16.33 -8.07 1.80
N ILE A 143 -16.44 -7.58 3.04
CA ILE A 143 -15.39 -6.79 3.66
C ILE A 143 -14.27 -7.75 4.09
N VAL A 144 -13.06 -7.51 3.58
CA VAL A 144 -11.90 -8.38 3.82
C VAL A 144 -10.78 -7.68 4.59
N ASP A 145 -10.87 -6.35 4.73
CA ASP A 145 -9.89 -5.53 5.45
C ASP A 145 -10.41 -4.10 5.64
N ALA A 146 -9.61 -3.28 6.31
CA ALA A 146 -9.84 -1.86 6.41
C ALA A 146 -8.52 -1.08 6.55
N ALA A 147 -8.47 0.14 5.98
CA ALA A 147 -7.33 1.04 6.08
C ALA A 147 -7.75 2.36 6.73
N GLY A 148 -7.15 2.70 7.87
CA GLY A 148 -7.50 3.87 8.67
C GLY A 148 -6.53 5.03 8.48
N ARG A 149 -7.04 6.21 8.12
CA ARG A 149 -6.30 7.47 8.05
C ARG A 149 -6.45 8.25 9.36
N LEU A 150 -5.34 8.61 10.00
CA LEU A 150 -5.36 9.41 11.22
C LEU A 150 -5.86 10.83 10.94
N VAL A 151 -6.82 11.28 11.74
CA VAL A 151 -7.32 12.67 11.77
C VAL A 151 -6.86 13.36 13.05
N HIS A 152 -7.02 12.66 14.17
CA HIS A 152 -6.65 13.17 15.49
C HIS A 152 -5.87 12.14 16.28
N GLY A 153 -5.02 12.61 17.19
CA GLY A 153 -4.25 11.78 18.11
C GLY A 153 -2.83 11.50 17.64
N VAL A 154 -2.19 10.56 18.30
CA VAL A 154 -0.80 10.16 18.06
C VAL A 154 -0.77 8.80 17.39
N GLY A 155 0.10 8.64 16.39
CA GLY A 155 0.28 7.35 15.72
C GLY A 155 0.63 7.49 14.23
N PRO A 156 0.79 6.37 13.53
CA PRO A 156 1.12 6.40 12.11
C PRO A 156 -0.01 7.03 11.29
N LYS A 157 0.34 7.74 10.23
CA LYS A 157 -0.58 8.39 9.28
C LYS A 157 -1.62 7.39 8.75
N TRP A 158 -1.19 6.18 8.41
CA TRP A 158 -2.04 5.08 7.95
C TRP A 158 -1.91 3.87 8.89
N TYR A 159 -3.03 3.17 9.10
CA TYR A 159 -3.09 1.96 9.92
C TYR A 159 -3.94 0.90 9.21
N ARG A 160 -3.44 -0.33 9.11
CA ARG A 160 -4.19 -1.49 8.59
C ARG A 160 -4.84 -2.22 9.75
N TYR A 161 -6.12 -2.51 9.61
CA TYR A 161 -6.89 -3.25 10.62
C TYR A 161 -6.86 -4.76 10.41
N GLY A 162 -6.62 -5.20 9.17
CA GLY A 162 -6.45 -6.58 8.79
C GLY A 162 -5.14 -6.80 8.03
N ASN A 163 -5.06 -7.91 7.32
CA ASN A 163 -3.89 -8.36 6.57
C ASN A 163 -4.21 -8.82 5.15
N SER A 164 -5.37 -8.43 4.62
CA SER A 164 -5.76 -8.79 3.26
C SER A 164 -4.77 -8.26 2.24
N ARG A 165 -4.58 -9.01 1.16
CA ARG A 165 -3.72 -8.64 0.02
C ARG A 165 -4.49 -7.93 -1.09
N HIS A 166 -5.81 -7.70 -0.90
CA HIS A 166 -6.63 -7.01 -1.88
C HIS A 166 -6.47 -5.49 -1.80
N PRO A 167 -6.56 -4.76 -2.94
CA PRO A 167 -6.51 -3.32 -2.96
C PRO A 167 -7.83 -2.71 -2.45
N PHE A 168 -7.79 -1.46 -2.03
CA PHE A 168 -8.98 -0.64 -1.89
C PHE A 168 -9.40 -0.13 -3.27
N SER A 169 -10.70 -0.16 -3.58
CA SER A 169 -11.24 0.39 -4.82
C SER A 169 -12.48 1.25 -4.56
N CYS A 170 -12.68 2.27 -5.37
CA CYS A 170 -13.76 3.23 -5.29
C CYS A 170 -14.26 3.59 -6.69
N GLY A 171 -15.55 3.44 -6.95
CA GLY A 171 -16.19 3.68 -8.25
C GLY A 171 -16.41 2.40 -9.06
N GLU A 172 -17.18 2.52 -10.15
CA GLU A 172 -17.64 1.40 -11.00
C GLU A 172 -17.41 1.69 -12.48
N SER A 173 -16.19 2.09 -12.86
CA SER A 173 -15.81 2.32 -14.26
C SER A 173 -15.00 1.13 -14.80
N ASP A 174 -14.99 0.94 -16.11
CA ASP A 174 -14.12 -0.03 -16.78
C ASP A 174 -12.67 0.46 -16.95
N SER A 175 -12.38 1.67 -16.49
CA SER A 175 -11.05 2.27 -16.46
C SER A 175 -10.63 2.56 -15.02
N ALA A 176 -9.43 2.11 -14.61
CA ALA A 176 -8.91 2.27 -13.26
C ALA A 176 -7.74 3.25 -13.21
N PHE A 177 -7.68 4.04 -12.13
CA PHE A 177 -6.50 4.84 -11.74
C PHE A 177 -5.87 4.25 -10.49
N VAL A 178 -4.65 3.75 -10.60
CA VAL A 178 -3.83 3.31 -9.47
C VAL A 178 -3.18 4.53 -8.85
N VAL A 179 -3.49 4.79 -7.60
CA VAL A 179 -3.04 5.96 -6.83
C VAL A 179 -2.41 5.54 -5.51
N GLU A 180 -1.76 6.48 -4.80
CA GLU A 180 -0.99 6.16 -3.61
C GLU A 180 -1.88 5.76 -2.43
N ASP A 181 -2.99 6.46 -2.19
CA ASP A 181 -3.81 6.27 -1.00
C ASP A 181 -5.33 6.24 -1.28
N CYS A 182 -6.10 5.78 -0.28
CA CYS A 182 -7.55 5.63 -0.40
C CYS A 182 -8.28 6.96 -0.63
N VAL A 183 -7.76 8.08 -0.11
CA VAL A 183 -8.38 9.39 -0.30
C VAL A 183 -8.26 9.82 -1.76
N SER A 184 -7.06 9.65 -2.34
CA SER A 184 -6.83 9.90 -3.76
C SER A 184 -7.66 8.97 -4.64
N ALA A 185 -7.86 7.69 -4.23
CA ALA A 185 -8.74 6.78 -4.94
C ALA A 185 -10.21 7.26 -4.93
N CYS A 186 -10.71 7.74 -3.80
CA CYS A 186 -12.05 8.34 -3.72
C CYS A 186 -12.16 9.61 -4.59
N ALA A 187 -11.10 10.41 -4.65
CA ALA A 187 -11.07 11.64 -5.44
C ALA A 187 -11.14 11.39 -6.97
N VAL A 188 -10.78 10.19 -7.44
CA VAL A 188 -10.93 9.76 -8.85
C VAL A 188 -12.40 9.54 -9.23
N SER A 189 -13.21 9.02 -8.30
CA SER A 189 -14.65 8.82 -8.52
C SER A 189 -15.38 10.20 -8.64
N PRO A 190 -16.33 10.37 -9.52
CA PRO A 190 -17.07 9.39 -10.31
C PRO A 190 -16.54 9.16 -11.74
N ASN A 191 -15.43 9.78 -12.13
CA ASN A 191 -14.97 9.74 -13.54
C ASN A 191 -14.34 8.41 -13.94
N ALA A 192 -13.70 7.71 -12.97
CA ALA A 192 -13.07 6.41 -13.17
C ALA A 192 -13.05 5.62 -11.84
N THR A 193 -12.63 4.36 -11.86
CA THR A 193 -12.40 3.60 -10.63
C THR A 193 -11.05 3.96 -10.04
N GLY A 194 -11.01 4.51 -8.84
CA GLY A 194 -9.77 4.74 -8.10
C GLY A 194 -9.35 3.47 -7.36
N VAL A 195 -8.06 3.13 -7.41
CA VAL A 195 -7.49 1.92 -6.78
C VAL A 195 -6.25 2.29 -5.97
N ALA A 196 -6.27 1.99 -4.66
CA ALA A 196 -5.11 2.13 -3.78
C ALA A 196 -4.60 0.75 -3.35
N LEU A 197 -3.31 0.47 -3.58
CA LEU A 197 -2.74 -0.87 -3.35
C LEU A 197 -2.50 -1.17 -1.86
N LEU A 198 -2.57 -0.15 -0.99
CA LEU A 198 -2.40 -0.26 0.47
C LEU A 198 -1.05 -0.83 0.92
N GLY A 199 -0.05 -0.73 0.06
CA GLY A 199 1.31 -1.17 0.29
C GLY A 199 2.25 -0.62 -0.78
N THR A 200 3.54 -0.92 -0.63
CA THR A 200 4.58 -0.40 -1.54
C THR A 200 4.84 -1.28 -2.76
N ASN A 201 4.34 -2.52 -2.74
CA ASN A 201 4.63 -3.52 -3.78
C ASN A 201 3.35 -3.90 -4.54
N LEU A 202 3.51 -4.15 -5.83
CA LEU A 202 2.47 -4.73 -6.66
C LEU A 202 2.42 -6.25 -6.41
N LEU A 203 1.31 -6.72 -5.84
CA LEU A 203 1.09 -8.14 -5.51
C LEU A 203 0.34 -8.84 -6.66
N GLN A 204 0.34 -10.18 -6.67
CA GLN A 204 -0.40 -10.95 -7.69
C GLN A 204 -1.90 -10.65 -7.61
N GLU A 205 -2.46 -10.53 -6.42
CA GLU A 205 -3.87 -10.19 -6.20
C GLU A 205 -4.23 -8.80 -6.76
N HIS A 206 -3.28 -7.86 -6.72
CA HIS A 206 -3.44 -6.54 -7.35
C HIS A 206 -3.44 -6.66 -8.89
N ILE A 207 -2.53 -7.45 -9.46
CA ILE A 207 -2.46 -7.68 -10.91
C ILE A 207 -3.76 -8.34 -11.39
N ASP A 208 -4.22 -9.37 -10.70
CA ASP A 208 -5.45 -10.08 -11.06
C ASP A 208 -6.66 -9.15 -11.00
N PHE A 209 -6.77 -8.31 -9.97
CA PHE A 209 -7.82 -7.30 -9.86
C PHE A 209 -7.73 -6.25 -10.98
N LEU A 210 -6.55 -5.67 -11.20
CA LEU A 210 -6.35 -4.64 -12.22
C LEU A 210 -6.54 -5.17 -13.65
N SER A 211 -6.31 -6.46 -13.87
CA SER A 211 -6.53 -7.11 -15.17
C SER A 211 -8.01 -7.26 -15.54
N THR A 212 -8.94 -6.99 -14.62
CA THR A 212 -10.39 -6.98 -14.91
C THR A 212 -10.85 -5.71 -15.60
N PHE A 213 -10.04 -4.64 -15.59
CA PHE A 213 -10.35 -3.37 -16.25
C PHE A 213 -9.95 -3.39 -17.73
N LYS A 214 -10.59 -2.54 -18.53
CA LYS A 214 -10.17 -2.33 -19.92
C LYS A 214 -8.89 -1.52 -20.02
N ARG A 215 -8.74 -0.52 -19.15
CA ARG A 215 -7.56 0.37 -19.13
C ARG A 215 -7.17 0.67 -17.68
N VAL A 216 -5.86 0.74 -17.45
CA VAL A 216 -5.28 1.10 -16.15
C VAL A 216 -4.35 2.29 -16.34
N PHE A 217 -4.53 3.32 -15.52
CA PHE A 217 -3.68 4.50 -15.47
C PHE A 217 -2.92 4.47 -14.14
N VAL A 218 -1.58 4.42 -14.20
CA VAL A 218 -0.75 4.46 -13.00
C VAL A 218 -0.39 5.91 -12.71
N ALA A 219 -0.98 6.46 -11.66
CA ALA A 219 -0.94 7.88 -11.28
C ALA A 219 -0.43 8.01 -9.84
N LEU A 220 0.82 7.60 -9.59
CA LEU A 220 1.47 7.74 -8.29
C LEU A 220 2.09 9.13 -8.14
N ASP A 221 2.42 9.50 -6.90
CA ASP A 221 3.07 10.76 -6.60
C ASP A 221 4.45 10.87 -7.28
N LYS A 222 4.93 12.09 -7.49
CA LYS A 222 6.13 12.38 -8.27
C LYS A 222 7.40 11.70 -7.74
N ASP A 223 7.49 11.50 -6.44
CA ASP A 223 8.60 10.81 -5.78
C ASP A 223 8.57 9.26 -5.96
N ALA A 224 7.44 8.72 -6.43
CA ALA A 224 7.25 7.30 -6.73
C ALA A 224 7.33 6.96 -8.24
N THR A 225 7.93 7.84 -9.06
CA THR A 225 7.95 7.68 -10.54
C THR A 225 8.60 6.36 -10.97
N ASP A 226 9.72 5.95 -10.38
CA ASP A 226 10.39 4.70 -10.73
C ASP A 226 9.48 3.48 -10.47
N LYS A 227 8.78 3.48 -9.34
CA LYS A 227 7.78 2.44 -9.02
C LYS A 227 6.63 2.44 -10.03
N ALA A 228 6.16 3.63 -10.43
CA ALA A 228 5.09 3.76 -11.40
C ALA A 228 5.49 3.16 -12.76
N ILE A 229 6.73 3.39 -13.19
CA ILE A 229 7.27 2.80 -14.44
C ILE A 229 7.33 1.28 -14.34
N ASP A 230 7.85 0.72 -13.25
CA ASP A 230 7.93 -0.73 -13.06
C ASP A 230 6.55 -1.37 -12.97
N MET A 231 5.60 -0.68 -12.35
CA MET A 231 4.21 -1.11 -12.26
C MET A 231 3.55 -1.13 -13.66
N VAL A 232 3.77 -0.09 -14.47
CA VAL A 232 3.31 -0.04 -15.86
C VAL A 232 3.90 -1.19 -16.68
N ARG A 233 5.20 -1.45 -16.59
CA ARG A 233 5.86 -2.57 -17.29
C ARG A 233 5.20 -3.92 -16.94
N THR A 234 4.97 -4.15 -15.65
CA THR A 234 4.37 -5.40 -15.17
C THR A 234 2.92 -5.54 -15.64
N LEU A 235 2.10 -4.50 -15.47
CA LEU A 235 0.68 -4.53 -15.80
C LEU A 235 0.43 -4.56 -17.31
N SER A 236 1.28 -3.92 -18.13
CA SER A 236 1.14 -3.89 -19.59
C SER A 236 1.19 -5.28 -20.24
N THR A 237 1.68 -6.30 -19.53
CA THR A 237 1.63 -7.70 -20.00
C THR A 237 0.24 -8.33 -19.90
N ARG A 238 -0.69 -7.70 -19.17
CA ARG A 238 -2.02 -8.24 -18.85
C ARG A 238 -3.18 -7.34 -19.25
N VAL A 239 -2.98 -6.02 -19.17
CA VAL A 239 -4.02 -5.03 -19.41
C VAL A 239 -3.43 -3.77 -20.06
N SER A 240 -4.23 -3.05 -20.85
CA SER A 240 -3.80 -1.78 -21.44
C SER A 240 -3.47 -0.79 -20.30
N THR A 241 -2.19 -0.45 -20.16
CA THR A 241 -1.70 0.35 -19.03
C THR A 241 -0.94 1.58 -19.53
N LYS A 242 -1.20 2.73 -18.91
CA LYS A 242 -0.51 3.99 -19.19
C LYS A 242 0.07 4.60 -17.90
N LEU A 243 1.25 5.20 -18.01
CA LEU A 243 1.79 6.08 -16.98
C LEU A 243 1.08 7.44 -17.06
N THR A 244 0.62 7.91 -15.92
CA THR A 244 0.01 9.25 -15.79
C THR A 244 0.87 10.07 -14.82
N VAL A 245 1.49 11.13 -15.34
CA VAL A 245 2.33 12.01 -14.53
C VAL A 245 1.46 13.02 -13.83
N LEU A 246 1.55 13.05 -12.50
CA LEU A 246 0.86 14.04 -11.66
C LEU A 246 1.80 15.22 -11.36
N HIS A 247 1.32 16.43 -11.57
CA HIS A 247 1.99 17.66 -11.11
C HIS A 247 1.66 17.95 -9.64
N THR A 248 0.44 17.59 -9.24
CA THR A 248 -0.11 17.72 -7.89
C THR A 248 -0.91 16.44 -7.59
N ASP A 249 -0.87 15.96 -6.36
CA ASP A 249 -1.67 14.83 -5.91
C ASP A 249 -3.17 15.10 -6.16
N LEU A 250 -3.87 14.12 -6.73
CA LEU A 250 -5.27 14.22 -7.16
C LEU A 250 -6.21 14.74 -6.06
N LYS A 251 -5.98 14.35 -4.81
CA LYS A 251 -6.78 14.83 -3.67
C LYS A 251 -6.57 16.31 -3.33
N ASN A 252 -5.47 16.91 -3.83
CA ASN A 252 -5.12 18.32 -3.59
C ASN A 252 -5.53 19.23 -4.76
N MET A 253 -5.99 18.66 -5.87
CA MET A 253 -6.55 19.43 -7.00
C MET A 253 -7.95 19.89 -6.68
N GLU A 254 -8.33 21.08 -7.16
CA GLU A 254 -9.73 21.52 -7.17
C GLU A 254 -10.60 20.54 -7.96
N LYS A 255 -11.89 20.44 -7.59
CA LYS A 255 -12.79 19.39 -8.10
C LYS A 255 -12.91 19.42 -9.62
N GLU A 256 -13.10 20.59 -10.19
CA GLU A 256 -13.25 20.81 -11.65
C GLU A 256 -11.95 20.44 -12.37
N GLU A 257 -10.82 20.99 -11.93
CA GLU A 257 -9.49 20.70 -12.48
C GLU A 257 -9.20 19.19 -12.48
N ARG A 258 -9.46 18.54 -11.36
CA ARG A 258 -9.27 17.07 -11.22
C ARG A 258 -10.15 16.29 -12.18
N ASN A 259 -11.42 16.66 -12.31
CA ASN A 259 -12.36 15.99 -13.21
C ASN A 259 -11.92 16.14 -14.67
N ASP A 260 -11.52 17.33 -15.07
CA ASP A 260 -11.05 17.62 -16.43
C ASP A 260 -9.74 16.86 -16.72
N PHE A 261 -8.83 16.83 -15.74
CA PHE A 261 -7.60 16.05 -15.85
C PHE A 261 -7.91 14.56 -16.09
N ILE A 262 -8.76 13.94 -15.26
CA ILE A 262 -9.10 12.51 -15.39
C ILE A 262 -9.77 12.25 -16.74
N ARG A 263 -10.73 13.07 -17.16
CA ARG A 263 -11.39 12.95 -18.46
C ARG A 263 -10.41 13.07 -19.62
N SER A 264 -9.45 14.00 -19.54
CA SER A 264 -8.42 14.17 -20.55
C SER A 264 -7.55 12.90 -20.72
N GLN A 265 -7.27 12.18 -19.61
CA GLN A 265 -6.52 10.92 -19.67
C GLN A 265 -7.37 9.80 -20.29
N LEU A 266 -8.65 9.74 -19.98
CA LEU A 266 -9.58 8.73 -20.50
C LEU A 266 -9.81 8.86 -22.03
N ASN A 267 -9.71 10.06 -22.56
CA ASN A 267 -9.94 10.36 -23.99
C ASN A 267 -8.67 10.18 -24.86
N ARG A 268 -7.54 9.90 -24.26
CA ARG A 268 -6.26 9.57 -24.92
C ARG A 268 -6.09 8.06 -25.09
#